data_1cdf39d2af84d4699ce16d698631c70e
#
_entry.id   1cdf39d2af84d4699ce16d698631c70e
#
_cell.length_a   1.000
_cell.length_b   1.000
_cell.length_c   1.000
_cell.angle_alpha   90.00
_cell.angle_beta   90.00
_cell.angle_gamma   90.00
#
_symmetry.space_group_name_H-M   'P 1'
#
loop_
_entity.id
_entity.type
_entity.pdbx_description
1 polymer ?
#
loop_
_entity_poly.entity_id
_entity_poly.type
_entity_poly.pdbx_seq_one_letter_code
_entity_poly.pdbx_strand_id
1 'polypeptide(L)'
;MLKGFYINDVQDRNSGGFQDDEDTNKRLRMISGWLTSGKNRPSLLLYGGVGNGKTTMAHAIASTIDALRDSARQVEKSKAYGYTLTPEEKEEYCLLRKFGTLPSPKIITAQKLAWMAKNDEETYRKVAEAKFLIIDDLGCEPVSVKNYGTEITPVTDVIYQRYETMSTTIVTTNLDKKDICNLYGLRVSDRIEEAYDSIAFTKDSYRTKR
;
A
#
# COMPACT_ATOMS: atom_id res chain seq x y z
N MET A 1 -7.41 2.97 -15.02
CA MET A 1 -7.63 3.62 -13.70
C MET A 1 -6.33 3.79 -12.92
N LEU A 2 -5.61 2.75 -12.49
CA LEU A 2 -4.36 2.88 -11.70
C LEU A 2 -3.31 3.79 -12.38
N LYS A 3 -3.05 3.61 -13.70
CA LYS A 3 -2.12 4.47 -14.46
C LYS A 3 -2.56 5.94 -14.44
N GLY A 4 -3.86 6.23 -14.53
CA GLY A 4 -4.37 7.61 -14.46
C GLY A 4 -4.09 8.26 -13.12
N PHE A 5 -4.39 7.59 -12.01
CA PHE A 5 -4.06 8.11 -10.67
C PHE A 5 -2.56 8.27 -10.48
N TYR A 6 -1.75 7.31 -10.95
CA TYR A 6 -0.29 7.42 -10.86
C TYR A 6 0.25 8.65 -11.64
N ILE A 7 -0.28 8.92 -12.84
CA ILE A 7 0.09 10.10 -13.62
C ILE A 7 -0.27 11.38 -12.87
N ASN A 8 -1.48 11.49 -12.32
CA ASN A 8 -1.93 12.65 -11.56
C ASN A 8 -1.03 12.87 -10.34
N ASP A 9 -0.76 11.84 -9.54
CA ASP A 9 0.11 11.93 -8.36
C ASP A 9 1.55 12.32 -8.72
N VAL A 10 2.07 11.90 -9.89
CA VAL A 10 3.38 12.33 -10.39
C VAL A 10 3.36 13.81 -10.76
N GLN A 11 2.31 14.27 -11.45
CA GLN A 11 2.17 15.67 -11.87
C GLN A 11 2.05 16.61 -10.67
N ASP A 12 1.28 16.21 -9.65
CA ASP A 12 1.11 17.00 -8.41
C ASP A 12 2.42 17.15 -7.61
N ARG A 13 3.29 16.13 -7.68
CA ARG A 13 4.56 16.10 -6.92
C ARG A 13 5.78 16.59 -7.68
N ASN A 14 5.76 16.55 -9.01
CA ASN A 14 6.89 16.87 -9.88
C ASN A 14 6.50 17.85 -10.99
N SER A 15 7.13 19.01 -11.00
CA SER A 15 7.03 19.99 -12.11
C SER A 15 7.58 19.46 -13.45
N GLY A 16 8.28 18.31 -13.49
CA GLY A 16 8.86 17.69 -14.70
C GLY A 16 7.94 16.77 -15.48
N GLY A 17 6.72 16.54 -15.00
CA GLY A 17 5.74 15.68 -15.68
C GLY A 17 6.01 14.17 -15.58
N PHE A 18 5.06 13.39 -16.06
CA PHE A 18 5.13 11.94 -16.12
C PHE A 18 5.93 11.49 -17.36
N GLN A 19 6.88 10.58 -17.17
CA GLN A 19 7.58 9.90 -18.25
C GLN A 19 7.00 8.49 -18.45
N ASP A 20 6.40 8.24 -19.60
CA ASP A 20 5.87 6.91 -19.96
C ASP A 20 7.03 5.99 -20.35
N ASP A 21 7.40 5.10 -19.46
CA ASP A 21 8.46 4.13 -19.66
C ASP A 21 8.01 2.70 -19.42
N GLU A 22 8.69 1.73 -20.06
CA GLU A 22 8.32 0.32 -20.03
C GLU A 22 8.39 -0.28 -18.60
N ASP A 23 9.35 0.14 -17.77
CA ASP A 23 9.46 -0.37 -16.40
C ASP A 23 8.30 0.09 -15.53
N THR A 24 7.89 1.36 -15.67
CA THR A 24 6.69 1.88 -14.99
C THR A 24 5.45 1.14 -15.46
N ASN A 25 5.30 0.93 -16.76
CA ASN A 25 4.18 0.17 -17.31
C ASN A 25 4.18 -1.30 -16.84
N LYS A 26 5.35 -1.94 -16.74
CA LYS A 26 5.49 -3.29 -16.19
C LYS A 26 5.04 -3.34 -14.72
N ARG A 27 5.48 -2.40 -13.87
CA ARG A 27 5.05 -2.32 -12.47
C ARG A 27 3.54 -2.09 -12.34
N LEU A 28 2.97 -1.20 -13.15
CA LEU A 28 1.52 -0.97 -13.19
C LEU A 28 0.75 -2.22 -13.56
N ARG A 29 1.23 -3.02 -14.53
CA ARG A 29 0.63 -4.32 -14.89
C ARG A 29 0.71 -5.31 -13.74
N MET A 30 1.88 -5.43 -13.08
CA MET A 30 2.06 -6.32 -11.92
C MET A 30 1.12 -5.95 -10.76
N ILE A 31 1.01 -4.67 -10.43
CA ILE A 31 0.12 -4.17 -9.36
C ILE A 31 -1.34 -4.38 -9.73
N SER A 32 -1.71 -4.10 -10.98
CA SER A 32 -3.08 -4.36 -11.45
C SER A 32 -3.43 -5.85 -11.37
N GLY A 33 -2.48 -6.73 -11.74
CA GLY A 33 -2.60 -8.18 -11.57
C GLY A 33 -2.77 -8.57 -10.10
N TRP A 34 -1.96 -8.01 -9.19
CA TRP A 34 -2.08 -8.24 -7.74
C TRP A 34 -3.45 -7.81 -7.20
N LEU A 35 -3.94 -6.64 -7.58
CA LEU A 35 -5.25 -6.14 -7.19
C LEU A 35 -6.42 -7.00 -7.71
N THR A 36 -6.26 -7.64 -8.86
CA THR A 36 -7.36 -8.35 -9.54
C THR A 36 -7.35 -9.85 -9.35
N SER A 37 -6.20 -10.49 -9.13
CA SER A 37 -6.04 -11.94 -9.16
C SER A 37 -6.48 -12.54 -7.85
N GLY A 38 -7.17 -12.63 -7.10
CA GLY A 38 -7.55 -13.33 -5.85
C GLY A 38 -6.64 -14.51 -5.39
N LYS A 39 -5.49 -14.72 -6.05
CA LYS A 39 -4.53 -15.80 -5.77
C LYS A 39 -3.20 -15.32 -5.19
N ASN A 40 -3.04 -14.02 -5.04
CA ASN A 40 -1.79 -13.41 -4.56
C ASN A 40 -1.72 -13.43 -3.03
N ARG A 41 -0.50 -13.21 -2.54
CA ARG A 41 -0.29 -12.92 -1.13
C ARG A 41 -1.11 -11.70 -0.72
N PRO A 42 -1.58 -11.62 0.55
CA PRO A 42 -2.47 -10.55 0.98
C PRO A 42 -1.83 -9.17 0.96
N SER A 43 -0.49 -9.12 0.93
CA SER A 43 0.28 -7.89 1.10
C SER A 43 1.26 -7.64 -0.04
N LEU A 44 1.74 -6.40 -0.18
CA LEU A 44 2.63 -5.95 -1.24
C LEU A 44 3.81 -5.16 -0.67
N LEU A 45 5.03 -5.50 -1.09
CA LEU A 45 6.25 -4.78 -0.79
C LEU A 45 6.75 -4.04 -2.03
N LEU A 46 6.80 -2.71 -1.96
CA LEU A 46 7.42 -1.85 -2.98
C LEU A 46 8.79 -1.42 -2.47
N TYR A 47 9.87 -1.95 -3.05
CA TYR A 47 11.23 -1.72 -2.56
C TYR A 47 12.18 -1.20 -3.65
N GLY A 48 13.26 -0.55 -3.25
CA GLY A 48 14.30 -0.07 -4.18
C GLY A 48 14.79 1.35 -3.87
N GLY A 49 15.60 1.93 -4.73
CA GLY A 49 16.30 3.19 -4.50
C GLY A 49 15.41 4.39 -4.18
N VAL A 50 16.01 5.45 -3.67
CA VAL A 50 15.33 6.71 -3.33
C VAL A 50 14.88 7.44 -4.59
N GLY A 51 13.67 8.04 -4.56
CA GLY A 51 13.17 8.88 -5.66
C GLY A 51 12.58 8.13 -6.86
N ASN A 52 12.34 6.81 -6.76
CA ASN A 52 11.87 5.95 -7.85
C ASN A 52 10.34 5.85 -7.96
N GLY A 53 9.59 6.65 -7.19
CA GLY A 53 8.13 6.71 -7.28
C GLY A 53 7.36 5.66 -6.45
N LYS A 54 7.97 4.98 -5.47
CA LYS A 54 7.29 4.00 -4.58
C LYS A 54 6.14 4.61 -3.80
N THR A 55 6.40 5.71 -3.09
CA THR A 55 5.37 6.46 -2.35
C THR A 55 4.24 6.93 -3.26
N THR A 56 4.58 7.47 -4.44
CA THR A 56 3.59 7.89 -5.46
C THR A 56 2.75 6.71 -5.91
N MET A 57 3.36 5.55 -6.15
CA MET A 57 2.64 4.33 -6.51
C MET A 57 1.71 3.84 -5.39
N ALA A 58 2.15 3.90 -4.15
CA ALA A 58 1.33 3.52 -2.99
C ALA A 58 0.09 4.43 -2.86
N HIS A 59 0.23 5.74 -3.07
CA HIS A 59 -0.90 6.67 -3.11
C HIS A 59 -1.84 6.39 -4.29
N ALA A 60 -1.30 6.16 -5.49
CA ALA A 60 -2.10 5.82 -6.66
C ALA A 60 -2.91 4.52 -6.47
N ILE A 61 -2.34 3.53 -5.78
CA ILE A 61 -3.07 2.31 -5.40
C ILE A 61 -4.23 2.64 -4.47
N ALA A 62 -4.00 3.45 -3.43
CA ALA A 62 -5.04 3.86 -2.50
C ALA A 62 -6.19 4.59 -3.21
N SER A 63 -5.86 5.60 -4.02
CA SER A 63 -6.85 6.37 -4.81
C SER A 63 -7.63 5.47 -5.78
N THR A 64 -6.95 4.49 -6.39
CA THR A 64 -7.61 3.51 -7.28
C THR A 64 -8.62 2.66 -6.50
N ILE A 65 -8.25 2.15 -5.33
CA ILE A 65 -9.14 1.34 -4.50
C ILE A 65 -10.34 2.15 -4.04
N ASP A 66 -10.14 3.39 -3.59
CA ASP A 66 -11.24 4.26 -3.15
C ASP A 66 -12.20 4.58 -4.30
N ALA A 67 -11.70 4.90 -5.50
CA ALA A 67 -12.54 5.12 -6.67
C ALA A 67 -13.34 3.88 -7.09
N LEU A 68 -12.72 2.69 -7.07
CA LEU A 68 -13.41 1.43 -7.38
C LEU A 68 -14.49 1.10 -6.34
N ARG A 69 -14.21 1.38 -5.06
CA ARG A 69 -15.21 1.23 -3.97
C ARG A 69 -16.41 2.14 -4.17
N ASP A 70 -16.15 3.40 -4.50
CA ASP A 70 -17.23 4.39 -4.71
C ASP A 70 -18.06 4.04 -5.93
N SER A 71 -17.44 3.60 -7.02
CA SER A 71 -18.16 3.09 -8.21
C SER A 71 -19.03 1.88 -7.85
N ALA A 72 -18.51 0.90 -7.12
CA ALA A 72 -19.29 -0.27 -6.70
C ALA A 72 -20.49 0.12 -5.81
N ARG A 73 -20.30 1.07 -4.88
CA ARG A 73 -21.36 1.58 -4.01
C ARG A 73 -22.44 2.36 -4.78
N GLN A 74 -22.05 3.12 -5.80
CA GLN A 74 -23.01 3.81 -6.66
C GLN A 74 -23.91 2.82 -7.41
N VAL A 75 -23.32 1.75 -7.98
CA VAL A 75 -24.09 0.70 -8.64
C VAL A 75 -25.07 0.02 -7.67
N GLU A 76 -24.64 -0.30 -6.44
CA GLU A 76 -25.53 -0.88 -5.42
C GLU A 76 -26.68 0.06 -5.05
N LYS A 77 -26.43 1.36 -4.91
CA LYS A 77 -27.47 2.35 -4.66
C LYS A 77 -28.47 2.40 -5.82
N SER A 78 -28.01 2.45 -7.06
CA SER A 78 -28.87 2.47 -8.24
C SER A 78 -29.78 1.23 -8.30
N LYS A 79 -29.25 0.04 -8.00
CA LYS A 79 -30.02 -1.20 -7.89
C LYS A 79 -31.09 -1.12 -6.79
N ALA A 80 -30.76 -0.55 -5.64
CA ALA A 80 -31.71 -0.36 -4.54
C ALA A 80 -32.86 0.57 -4.90
N TYR A 81 -32.65 1.52 -5.83
CA TYR A 81 -33.71 2.38 -6.41
C TYR A 81 -34.42 1.77 -7.63
N GLY A 82 -34.26 0.47 -7.89
CA GLY A 82 -34.97 -0.24 -8.96
C GLY A 82 -34.28 -0.19 -10.32
N TYR A 83 -33.06 0.35 -10.44
CA TYR A 83 -32.33 0.31 -11.70
C TYR A 83 -31.90 -1.12 -12.02
N THR A 84 -32.17 -1.55 -13.25
CA THR A 84 -31.75 -2.86 -13.74
C THR A 84 -30.55 -2.71 -14.66
N LEU A 85 -29.44 -3.33 -14.25
CA LEU A 85 -28.19 -3.31 -15.01
C LEU A 85 -28.36 -3.99 -16.39
N THR A 86 -27.76 -3.42 -17.43
CA THR A 86 -27.59 -4.09 -18.72
C THR A 86 -26.62 -5.29 -18.57
N PRO A 87 -26.55 -6.20 -19.57
CA PRO A 87 -25.58 -7.30 -19.53
C PRO A 87 -24.13 -6.84 -19.35
N GLU A 88 -23.72 -5.79 -20.05
CA GLU A 88 -22.39 -5.21 -19.99
C GLU A 88 -22.11 -4.59 -18.60
N GLU A 89 -23.05 -3.84 -18.05
CA GLU A 89 -22.94 -3.27 -16.71
C GLU A 89 -22.89 -4.36 -15.62
N LYS A 90 -23.56 -5.49 -15.81
CA LYS A 90 -23.47 -6.64 -14.90
C LYS A 90 -22.08 -7.25 -14.89
N GLU A 91 -21.45 -7.40 -16.04
CA GLU A 91 -20.09 -7.92 -16.14
C GLU A 91 -19.09 -6.98 -15.45
N GLU A 92 -19.15 -5.69 -15.74
CA GLU A 92 -18.34 -4.67 -15.07
C GLU A 92 -18.58 -4.66 -13.55
N TYR A 93 -19.83 -4.72 -13.12
CA TYR A 93 -20.18 -4.75 -11.71
C TYR A 93 -19.65 -6.00 -11.00
N CYS A 94 -19.63 -7.17 -11.64
CA CYS A 94 -19.02 -8.36 -11.08
C CYS A 94 -17.53 -8.18 -10.77
N LEU A 95 -16.80 -7.45 -11.61
CA LEU A 95 -15.41 -7.09 -11.37
C LEU A 95 -15.25 -6.07 -10.22
N LEU A 96 -16.16 -5.10 -10.13
CA LEU A 96 -16.13 -4.03 -9.12
C LEU A 96 -16.59 -4.49 -7.74
N ARG A 97 -17.50 -5.47 -7.66
CA ARG A 97 -18.17 -5.89 -6.41
C ARG A 97 -17.19 -6.20 -5.27
N LYS A 98 -16.07 -6.87 -5.57
CA LYS A 98 -15.05 -7.18 -4.58
C LYS A 98 -14.42 -5.94 -3.96
N PHE A 99 -14.28 -4.85 -4.73
CA PHE A 99 -13.73 -3.59 -4.23
C PHE A 99 -14.73 -2.85 -3.33
N GLY A 100 -16.04 -3.00 -3.57
CA GLY A 100 -17.09 -2.42 -2.74
C GLY A 100 -17.04 -2.87 -1.28
N THR A 101 -16.54 -4.06 -1.01
CA THR A 101 -16.39 -4.64 0.33
C THR A 101 -15.04 -4.32 0.99
N LEU A 102 -14.04 -3.87 0.21
CA LEU A 102 -12.75 -3.49 0.77
C LEU A 102 -12.87 -2.23 1.65
N PRO A 103 -12.14 -2.14 2.74
CA PRO A 103 -12.01 -0.90 3.50
C PRO A 103 -11.20 0.14 2.73
N SER A 104 -11.39 1.42 3.06
CA SER A 104 -10.51 2.49 2.59
C SER A 104 -9.09 2.27 3.11
N PRO A 105 -8.06 2.33 2.25
CA PRO A 105 -6.68 2.20 2.69
C PRO A 105 -6.30 3.35 3.63
N LYS A 106 -5.70 3.02 4.77
CA LYS A 106 -5.05 4.02 5.62
C LYS A 106 -3.59 4.13 5.24
N ILE A 107 -3.10 5.35 5.01
CA ILE A 107 -1.69 5.61 4.69
C ILE A 107 -1.03 6.28 5.89
N ILE A 108 0.12 5.76 6.30
CA ILE A 108 0.93 6.31 7.37
C ILE A 108 2.41 6.06 7.09
N THR A 109 3.29 6.98 7.46
CA THR A 109 4.73 6.72 7.43
C THR A 109 5.14 5.86 8.62
N ALA A 110 6.16 5.02 8.44
CA ALA A 110 6.72 4.21 9.51
C ALA A 110 7.17 5.08 10.69
N GLN A 111 7.76 6.24 10.41
CA GLN A 111 8.14 7.23 11.43
C GLN A 111 6.94 7.74 12.24
N LYS A 112 5.81 8.07 11.58
CA LYS A 112 4.61 8.53 12.27
C LYS A 112 3.98 7.42 13.10
N LEU A 113 4.02 6.19 12.62
CA LEU A 113 3.55 5.01 13.33
C LEU A 113 4.34 4.80 14.65
N ALA A 114 5.68 4.88 14.58
CA ALA A 114 6.55 4.80 15.76
C ALA A 114 6.31 5.96 16.74
N TRP A 115 6.08 7.18 16.23
CA TRP A 115 5.73 8.33 17.06
C TRP A 115 4.39 8.12 17.80
N MET A 116 3.37 7.61 17.11
CA MET A 116 2.05 7.32 17.71
C MET A 116 2.15 6.28 18.81
N ALA A 117 2.90 5.22 18.64
CA ALA A 117 3.09 4.19 19.65
C ALA A 117 3.64 4.73 20.98
N LYS A 118 4.42 5.81 20.91
CA LYS A 118 4.97 6.49 22.09
C LYS A 118 4.02 7.52 22.70
N ASN A 119 3.27 8.26 21.87
CA ASN A 119 2.61 9.49 22.29
C ASN A 119 1.08 9.44 22.18
N ASP A 120 0.51 8.48 21.43
CA ASP A 120 -0.94 8.35 21.18
C ASP A 120 -1.29 6.88 20.92
N GLU A 121 -1.26 6.08 21.96
CA GLU A 121 -1.48 4.63 21.90
C GLU A 121 -2.86 4.27 21.33
N GLU A 122 -3.88 5.07 21.57
CA GLU A 122 -5.22 4.82 21.06
C GLU A 122 -5.26 4.92 19.52
N THR A 123 -4.68 5.99 18.98
CA THR A 123 -4.60 6.17 17.52
C THR A 123 -3.67 5.15 16.89
N TYR A 124 -2.54 4.82 17.53
CA TYR A 124 -1.65 3.76 17.08
C TYR A 124 -2.38 2.44 16.91
N ARG A 125 -3.14 2.03 17.92
CA ARG A 125 -3.93 0.78 17.91
C ARG A 125 -4.95 0.77 16.79
N LYS A 126 -5.72 1.86 16.62
CA LYS A 126 -6.70 2.03 15.52
C LYS A 126 -6.06 1.97 14.13
N VAL A 127 -4.82 2.42 14.00
CA VAL A 127 -4.07 2.34 12.74
C VAL A 127 -3.54 0.94 12.52
N ALA A 128 -2.94 0.32 13.53
CA ALA A 128 -2.42 -1.05 13.47
C ALA A 128 -3.50 -2.08 13.09
N GLU A 129 -4.72 -1.91 13.60
CA GLU A 129 -5.88 -2.77 13.34
C GLU A 129 -6.64 -2.43 12.04
N ALA A 130 -6.22 -1.42 11.30
CA ALA A 130 -6.88 -1.07 10.04
C ALA A 130 -6.86 -2.27 9.08
N LYS A 131 -8.01 -2.64 8.52
CA LYS A 131 -8.11 -3.80 7.61
C LYS A 131 -7.25 -3.66 6.35
N PHE A 132 -7.00 -2.43 5.90
CA PHE A 132 -6.07 -2.13 4.83
C PHE A 132 -5.14 -0.99 5.28
N LEU A 133 -3.84 -1.26 5.35
CA LEU A 133 -2.82 -0.32 5.80
C LEU A 133 -1.73 -0.18 4.75
N ILE A 134 -1.30 1.05 4.52
CA ILE A 134 -0.12 1.39 3.73
C ILE A 134 0.90 2.01 4.69
N ILE A 135 2.04 1.34 4.87
CA ILE A 135 3.17 1.84 5.67
C ILE A 135 4.21 2.37 4.68
N ASP A 136 4.37 3.69 4.66
CA ASP A 136 5.31 4.36 3.77
C ASP A 136 6.65 4.60 4.45
N ASP A 137 7.75 4.46 3.68
CA ASP A 137 9.12 4.67 4.10
C ASP A 137 9.57 3.81 5.30
N LEU A 138 9.27 2.50 5.26
CA LEU A 138 9.80 1.52 6.22
C LEU A 138 11.34 1.59 6.25
N GLY A 139 11.92 1.67 7.43
CA GLY A 139 13.37 1.79 7.67
C GLY A 139 13.82 3.23 7.94
N CYS A 140 12.92 4.21 7.93
CA CYS A 140 13.22 5.60 8.28
C CYS A 140 12.88 5.93 9.74
N GLU A 141 12.22 5.02 10.45
CA GLU A 141 11.83 5.16 11.85
C GLU A 141 12.86 4.57 12.81
N PRO A 142 12.85 4.97 14.10
CA PRO A 142 13.57 4.22 15.14
C PRO A 142 12.93 2.83 15.28
N VAL A 143 13.77 1.77 15.23
CA VAL A 143 13.33 0.37 15.36
C VAL A 143 12.62 0.12 16.69
N SER A 144 13.13 0.75 17.77
CA SER A 144 12.49 0.69 19.09
C SER A 144 12.25 2.09 19.66
N VAL A 145 11.25 2.21 20.49
CA VAL A 145 10.93 3.43 21.25
C VAL A 145 10.64 3.07 22.71
N LYS A 146 10.95 3.98 23.63
CA LYS A 146 10.58 3.82 25.05
C LYS A 146 9.20 4.40 25.30
N ASN A 147 8.29 3.58 25.83
CA ASN A 147 6.98 3.98 26.30
C ASN A 147 6.84 3.63 27.78
N TYR A 148 6.72 4.63 28.65
CA TYR A 148 6.66 4.47 30.12
C TYR A 148 7.77 3.57 30.70
N GLY A 149 9.01 3.65 30.17
CA GLY A 149 10.16 2.87 30.61
C GLY A 149 10.29 1.49 29.95
N THR A 150 9.27 1.01 29.23
CA THR A 150 9.29 -0.24 28.48
C THR A 150 9.76 0.04 27.04
N GLU A 151 10.69 -0.76 26.56
CA GLU A 151 11.10 -0.73 25.16
C GLU A 151 10.10 -1.52 24.31
N ILE A 152 9.59 -0.88 23.26
CA ILE A 152 8.65 -1.49 22.31
C ILE A 152 9.17 -1.32 20.89
N THR A 153 8.75 -2.20 19.97
CA THR A 153 9.15 -2.24 18.57
C THR A 153 7.95 -2.01 17.64
N PRO A 154 7.41 -0.77 17.55
CA PRO A 154 6.06 -0.51 17.05
C PRO A 154 5.79 -1.04 15.65
N VAL A 155 6.72 -0.84 14.72
CA VAL A 155 6.54 -1.26 13.32
C VAL A 155 6.65 -2.77 13.20
N THR A 156 7.61 -3.37 13.92
CA THR A 156 7.75 -4.83 14.01
C THR A 156 6.48 -5.48 14.55
N ASP A 157 5.93 -4.94 15.63
CA ASP A 157 4.72 -5.46 16.28
C ASP A 157 3.51 -5.38 15.33
N VAL A 158 3.37 -4.27 14.57
CA VAL A 158 2.34 -4.12 13.54
C VAL A 158 2.52 -5.15 12.42
N ILE A 159 3.74 -5.37 11.92
CA ILE A 159 4.00 -6.37 10.86
C ILE A 159 3.60 -7.77 11.35
N TYR A 160 3.96 -8.14 12.59
CA TYR A 160 3.57 -9.43 13.17
C TYR A 160 2.06 -9.58 13.31
N GLN A 161 1.39 -8.61 13.93
CA GLN A 161 -0.07 -8.64 14.11
C GLN A 161 -0.78 -8.77 12.76
N ARG A 162 -0.33 -8.04 11.74
CA ARG A 162 -0.94 -8.05 10.41
C ARG A 162 -0.67 -9.34 9.65
N TYR A 163 0.49 -9.95 9.86
CA TYR A 163 0.79 -11.28 9.37
C TYR A 163 -0.17 -12.33 9.97
N GLU A 164 -0.33 -12.35 11.28
CA GLU A 164 -1.21 -13.32 11.96
C GLU A 164 -2.69 -13.18 11.54
N THR A 165 -3.14 -11.97 11.30
CA THR A 165 -4.52 -11.69 10.86
C THR A 165 -4.70 -11.73 9.35
N MET A 166 -3.64 -11.99 8.58
CA MET A 166 -3.63 -11.93 7.11
C MET A 166 -4.22 -10.62 6.56
N SER A 167 -4.03 -9.53 7.27
CA SER A 167 -4.56 -8.21 6.93
C SER A 167 -3.77 -7.58 5.80
N THR A 168 -4.48 -7.04 4.79
CA THR A 168 -3.86 -6.43 3.61
C THR A 168 -2.96 -5.26 4.00
N THR A 169 -1.69 -5.36 3.63
CA THR A 169 -0.68 -4.36 3.93
C THR A 169 0.15 -4.04 2.69
N ILE A 170 0.34 -2.76 2.39
CA ILE A 170 1.34 -2.33 1.43
C ILE A 170 2.46 -1.64 2.20
N VAL A 171 3.69 -1.99 1.88
CA VAL A 171 4.88 -1.38 2.48
C VAL A 171 5.73 -0.78 1.38
N THR A 172 6.19 0.45 1.54
CA THR A 172 7.26 1.02 0.73
C THR A 172 8.55 1.09 1.54
N THR A 173 9.68 0.82 0.92
CA THR A 173 10.98 0.88 1.59
C THR A 173 12.13 1.13 0.61
N ASN A 174 13.20 1.75 1.11
CA ASN A 174 14.47 1.84 0.39
C ASN A 174 15.41 0.67 0.71
N LEU A 175 15.05 -0.15 1.67
CA LEU A 175 15.81 -1.33 2.10
C LEU A 175 15.63 -2.48 1.11
N ASP A 176 16.69 -3.22 0.87
CA ASP A 176 16.58 -4.54 0.25
C ASP A 176 16.25 -5.61 1.31
N LYS A 177 16.10 -6.87 0.86
CA LYS A 177 15.77 -7.98 1.77
C LYS A 177 16.81 -8.18 2.87
N LYS A 178 18.08 -8.02 2.53
CA LYS A 178 19.18 -8.19 3.47
C LYS A 178 19.17 -7.08 4.51
N ASP A 179 18.91 -5.86 4.09
CA ASP A 179 18.80 -4.70 4.96
C ASP A 179 17.59 -4.80 5.89
N ILE A 180 16.45 -5.29 5.40
CA ILE A 180 15.28 -5.59 6.24
C ILE A 180 15.64 -6.62 7.31
N CYS A 181 16.32 -7.71 6.93
CA CYS A 181 16.76 -8.73 7.87
C CYS A 181 17.75 -8.19 8.91
N ASN A 182 18.70 -7.35 8.48
CA ASN A 182 19.68 -6.73 9.38
C ASN A 182 19.02 -5.76 10.38
N LEU A 183 18.02 -4.99 9.93
CA LEU A 183 17.40 -3.95 10.74
C LEU A 183 16.32 -4.49 11.69
N TYR A 184 15.47 -5.40 11.21
CA TYR A 184 14.29 -5.91 11.94
C TYR A 184 14.42 -7.36 12.40
N GLY A 185 15.50 -8.04 11.99
CA GLY A 185 15.74 -9.43 12.31
C GLY A 185 15.12 -10.43 11.34
N LEU A 186 15.62 -11.68 11.41
CA LEU A 186 15.24 -12.76 10.50
C LEU A 186 13.73 -13.04 10.51
N ARG A 187 13.11 -13.03 11.69
CA ARG A 187 11.67 -13.33 11.82
C ARG A 187 10.78 -12.36 11.05
N VAL A 188 11.08 -11.05 11.05
CA VAL A 188 10.33 -10.05 10.27
C VAL A 188 10.56 -10.27 8.78
N SER A 189 11.81 -10.52 8.39
CA SER A 189 12.16 -10.82 7.00
C SER A 189 11.40 -12.03 6.46
N ASP A 190 11.34 -13.13 7.23
CA ASP A 190 10.59 -14.34 6.86
C ASP A 190 9.10 -14.07 6.70
N ARG A 191 8.47 -13.29 7.61
CA ARG A 191 7.04 -12.91 7.51
C ARG A 191 6.75 -12.07 6.28
N ILE A 192 7.64 -11.15 5.96
CA ILE A 192 7.53 -10.34 4.74
C ILE A 192 7.67 -11.25 3.50
N GLU A 193 8.63 -12.17 3.48
CA GLU A 193 8.79 -13.10 2.35
C GLU A 193 7.60 -14.02 2.15
N GLU A 194 6.94 -14.44 3.22
CA GLU A 194 5.79 -15.33 3.17
C GLU A 194 4.49 -14.62 2.76
N ALA A 195 4.23 -13.42 3.31
CA ALA A 195 2.95 -12.74 3.18
C ALA A 195 2.91 -11.64 2.10
N TYR A 196 4.06 -11.20 1.56
CA TYR A 196 4.12 -10.07 0.64
C TYR A 196 4.59 -10.50 -0.76
N ASP A 197 3.88 -10.07 -1.79
CA ASP A 197 4.42 -10.01 -3.13
C ASP A 197 5.35 -8.79 -3.24
N SER A 198 6.51 -8.96 -3.90
CA SER A 198 7.56 -7.93 -3.93
C SER A 198 7.71 -7.34 -5.33
N ILE A 199 7.69 -6.01 -5.43
CA ILE A 199 7.90 -5.27 -6.67
C ILE A 199 9.09 -4.34 -6.52
N ALA A 200 10.12 -4.57 -7.36
CA ALA A 200 11.34 -3.78 -7.35
C ALA A 200 11.21 -2.48 -8.14
N PHE A 201 11.74 -1.41 -7.58
CA PHE A 201 11.90 -0.09 -8.19
C PHE A 201 13.41 0.15 -8.40
N THR A 202 13.95 -0.38 -9.49
CA THR A 202 15.39 -0.45 -9.76
C THR A 202 15.96 0.68 -10.60
N LYS A 203 15.11 1.57 -11.16
CA LYS A 203 15.56 2.71 -11.96
C LYS A 203 16.26 3.77 -11.11
N ASP A 204 17.05 4.60 -11.83
CA ASP A 204 17.62 5.83 -11.28
C ASP A 204 16.52 6.78 -10.79
N SER A 205 16.87 7.61 -9.82
CA SER A 205 15.96 8.58 -9.24
C SER A 205 15.38 9.53 -10.30
N TYR A 206 14.06 9.66 -10.36
CA TYR A 206 13.41 10.69 -11.18
C TYR A 206 13.71 12.13 -10.68
N ARG A 207 14.25 12.29 -9.46
CA ARG A 207 14.61 13.60 -8.88
C ARG A 207 15.92 14.17 -9.42
N THR A 208 16.80 13.34 -9.97
CA THR A 208 18.12 13.74 -10.48
C THR A 208 18.12 14.14 -11.94
N LYS A 209 16.99 14.08 -12.63
CA LYS A 209 16.83 14.49 -14.04
C LYS A 209 16.25 15.90 -14.19
N ARG A 210 16.67 16.82 -13.32
CA ARG A 210 16.40 18.25 -13.46
C ARG A 210 17.53 18.93 -14.24
#